data_d257c00886bf0e7dbdf9c0672d484def
#
_entry.id   d257c00886bf0e7dbdf9c0672d484def
#
_cell.length_a   1.000
_cell.length_b   1.000
_cell.length_c   1.000
_cell.angle_alpha   90.00
_cell.angle_beta   90.00
_cell.angle_gamma   90.00
#
_symmetry.space_group_name_H-M   'P 1'
#
loop_
_entity.id
_entity.type
_entity.pdbx_description
1 polymer ?
#
loop_
_entity_poly.entity_id
_entity_poly.type
_entity_poly.pdbx_seq_one_letter_code
_entity_poly.pdbx_strand_id
1 'polypeptide(L)'
;MMLTRLHFIIKNQANSQIKDYYKKAYLKIHKSSSEIDFKRDLAKLESEAKQNFLEKLKAEKINEPAPDFTLLDIEKNKVKLSKLKGKTVVLDFWANWCGPCKASFPGMEKFIEKYKTNDNIEILFINTFENEKMEERYEKSLQFLKENDYPFEVLFDENIQNSRDFKVAQDYGISAIPTKVIIDPEGNINFIKVGFTNNEQMIDELEMMIELAQQ
;
A
#
# COMPACT_ATOMS: atom_id res chain seq x y z
N MET A 1 24.86 14.17 -6.82
CA MET A 1 24.39 13.25 -7.87
C MET A 1 24.73 11.77 -7.61
N MET A 2 25.92 11.41 -7.14
CA MET A 2 26.29 10.01 -6.82
C MET A 2 25.62 9.50 -5.53
N LEU A 3 25.55 10.30 -4.46
CA LEU A 3 24.92 9.95 -3.17
C LEU A 3 23.40 9.82 -3.25
N THR A 4 22.73 10.61 -4.09
CA THR A 4 21.27 10.50 -4.32
C THR A 4 20.89 9.20 -5.07
N ARG A 5 21.71 8.77 -6.03
CA ARG A 5 21.58 7.45 -6.65
C ARG A 5 21.86 6.32 -5.66
N LEU A 6 22.81 6.53 -4.76
CA LEU A 6 23.19 5.61 -3.71
C LEU A 6 22.00 5.32 -2.77
N HIS A 7 21.33 6.37 -2.31
CA HIS A 7 20.14 6.27 -1.45
C HIS A 7 19.03 5.47 -2.12
N PHE A 8 18.69 5.79 -3.37
CA PHE A 8 17.68 5.07 -4.14
C PHE A 8 17.98 3.57 -4.28
N ILE A 9 19.25 3.22 -4.50
CA ILE A 9 19.67 1.82 -4.68
C ILE A 9 19.70 1.07 -3.33
N ILE A 10 20.14 1.71 -2.24
CA ILE A 10 20.19 1.09 -0.91
C ILE A 10 18.77 0.80 -0.39
N LYS A 11 17.83 1.71 -0.64
CA LYS A 11 16.43 1.57 -0.18
C LYS A 11 15.62 0.59 -1.04
N ASN A 12 15.87 0.53 -2.34
CA ASN A 12 15.11 -0.31 -3.27
C ASN A 12 15.63 -1.74 -3.43
N GLN A 13 16.81 -2.06 -2.90
CA GLN A 13 17.37 -3.40 -2.99
C GLN A 13 17.96 -3.77 -1.62
N ALA A 14 17.15 -4.44 -0.79
CA ALA A 14 17.50 -4.93 0.54
C ALA A 14 18.64 -5.99 0.55
N ASN A 15 19.48 -6.05 -0.49
CA ASN A 15 20.60 -6.95 -0.59
C ASN A 15 21.79 -6.40 0.20
N SER A 16 22.16 -7.10 1.27
CA SER A 16 23.34 -6.77 2.12
C SER A 16 24.63 -6.57 1.31
N GLN A 17 24.78 -7.27 0.19
CA GLN A 17 25.95 -7.16 -0.70
C GLN A 17 26.06 -5.78 -1.38
N ILE A 18 24.90 -5.18 -1.71
CA ILE A 18 24.87 -3.85 -2.34
C ILE A 18 25.19 -2.76 -1.32
N LYS A 19 24.65 -2.88 -0.09
CA LYS A 19 25.02 -1.97 1.02
C LYS A 19 26.51 -2.03 1.30
N ASP A 20 27.11 -3.21 1.34
CA ASP A 20 28.55 -3.41 1.52
C ASP A 20 29.40 -2.85 0.37
N TYR A 21 28.96 -3.02 -0.87
CA TYR A 21 29.63 -2.45 -2.03
C TYR A 21 29.70 -0.91 -1.94
N TYR A 22 28.58 -0.26 -1.63
CA TYR A 22 28.52 1.18 -1.50
C TYR A 22 29.30 1.72 -0.30
N LYS A 23 29.26 1.00 0.84
CA LYS A 23 30.10 1.32 1.98
C LYS A 23 31.59 1.30 1.61
N LYS A 24 32.05 0.27 0.93
CA LYS A 24 33.43 0.16 0.44
C LYS A 24 33.79 1.30 -0.54
N ALA A 25 32.89 1.63 -1.45
CA ALA A 25 33.06 2.72 -2.40
C ALA A 25 33.14 4.10 -1.69
N TYR A 26 32.26 4.36 -0.71
CA TYR A 26 32.26 5.55 0.11
C TYR A 26 33.59 5.72 0.85
N LEU A 27 34.02 4.70 1.59
CA LEU A 27 35.29 4.73 2.35
C LEU A 27 36.54 4.87 1.43
N LYS A 28 36.46 4.33 0.21
CA LYS A 28 37.53 4.51 -0.78
C LYS A 28 37.64 5.95 -1.31
N ILE A 29 36.51 6.61 -1.49
CA ILE A 29 36.46 8.01 -2.00
C ILE A 29 36.79 8.99 -0.88
N HIS A 30 36.30 8.73 0.33
CA HIS A 30 36.51 9.57 1.51
C HIS A 30 37.63 8.97 2.40
N LYS A 31 38.87 9.03 1.95
CA LYS A 31 40.05 8.37 2.57
C LYS A 31 40.26 8.60 4.07
N SER A 32 39.68 9.66 4.63
CA SER A 32 39.74 10.01 6.06
C SER A 32 38.47 9.62 6.85
N SER A 33 37.47 9.03 6.20
CA SER A 33 36.16 8.73 6.82
C SER A 33 36.16 7.36 7.46
N SER A 34 35.47 7.27 8.60
CA SER A 34 35.22 6.03 9.33
C SER A 34 33.86 5.41 8.94
N GLU A 35 33.62 4.20 9.45
CA GLU A 35 32.29 3.58 9.37
C GLU A 35 31.20 4.41 10.06
N ILE A 36 31.57 5.14 11.10
CA ILE A 36 30.68 6.06 11.82
C ILE A 36 30.26 7.21 10.93
N ASP A 37 31.19 7.78 10.16
CA ASP A 37 30.92 8.86 9.20
C ASP A 37 29.99 8.36 8.10
N PHE A 38 30.23 7.17 7.55
CA PHE A 38 29.33 6.56 6.56
C PHE A 38 27.90 6.40 7.09
N LYS A 39 27.72 5.87 8.31
CA LYS A 39 26.40 5.68 8.93
C LYS A 39 25.70 7.02 9.17
N ARG A 40 26.43 8.04 9.66
CA ARG A 40 25.89 9.39 9.88
C ARG A 40 25.40 10.01 8.57
N ASP A 41 26.25 9.97 7.52
CA ASP A 41 25.92 10.57 6.23
C ASP A 41 24.78 9.82 5.53
N LEU A 42 24.72 8.50 5.67
CA LEU A 42 23.59 7.70 5.19
C LEU A 42 22.29 8.09 5.91
N ALA A 43 22.29 8.16 7.23
CA ALA A 43 21.12 8.55 8.01
C ALA A 43 20.62 9.96 7.65
N LYS A 44 21.54 10.90 7.39
CA LYS A 44 21.18 12.23 6.90
C LYS A 44 20.47 12.18 5.54
N LEU A 45 21.00 11.41 4.60
CA LEU A 45 20.39 11.24 3.27
C LEU A 45 19.02 10.55 3.34
N GLU A 46 18.86 9.57 4.23
CA GLU A 46 17.58 8.90 4.48
C GLU A 46 16.55 9.89 5.05
N SER A 47 16.97 10.74 6.00
CA SER A 47 16.12 11.79 6.57
C SER A 47 15.69 12.81 5.52
N GLU A 48 16.64 13.33 4.70
CA GLU A 48 16.36 14.27 3.63
C GLU A 48 15.43 13.66 2.57
N ALA A 49 15.64 12.40 2.19
CA ALA A 49 14.79 11.72 1.23
C ALA A 49 13.37 11.49 1.78
N LYS A 50 13.24 11.11 3.07
CA LYS A 50 11.94 11.00 3.72
C LYS A 50 11.21 12.35 3.73
N GLN A 51 11.91 13.42 4.10
CA GLN A 51 11.34 14.77 4.13
C GLN A 51 10.87 15.22 2.73
N ASN A 52 11.70 15.04 1.70
CA ASN A 52 11.33 15.37 0.33
C ASN A 52 10.13 14.55 -0.17
N PHE A 53 10.02 13.29 0.25
CA PHE A 53 8.88 12.45 -0.10
C PHE A 53 7.62 12.89 0.63
N LEU A 54 7.70 13.26 1.90
CA LEU A 54 6.58 13.81 2.67
C LEU A 54 6.05 15.12 2.04
N GLU A 55 6.94 16.04 1.65
CA GLU A 55 6.52 17.29 0.97
C GLU A 55 5.83 16.99 -0.37
N LYS A 56 6.32 15.98 -1.11
CA LYS A 56 5.66 15.52 -2.33
C LYS A 56 4.27 14.97 -2.03
N LEU A 57 4.12 14.09 -1.03
CA LEU A 57 2.82 13.55 -0.64
C LEU A 57 1.85 14.64 -0.20
N LYS A 58 2.30 15.62 0.59
CA LYS A 58 1.47 16.76 0.98
C LYS A 58 0.93 17.54 -0.22
N ALA A 59 1.77 17.72 -1.26
CA ALA A 59 1.36 18.40 -2.48
C ALA A 59 0.40 17.57 -3.35
N GLU A 60 0.44 16.24 -3.23
CA GLU A 60 -0.42 15.29 -3.93
C GLU A 60 -1.68 14.90 -3.14
N LYS A 61 -1.83 15.40 -1.89
CA LYS A 61 -2.99 15.07 -1.04
C LYS A 61 -4.28 15.54 -1.70
N ILE A 62 -5.18 14.59 -1.93
CA ILE A 62 -6.55 14.82 -2.39
C ILE A 62 -7.39 15.13 -1.15
N ASN A 63 -8.54 15.78 -1.34
CA ASN A 63 -9.51 15.98 -0.28
C ASN A 63 -10.91 15.95 -0.88
N GLU A 64 -11.30 14.81 -1.43
CA GLU A 64 -12.58 14.59 -2.09
C GLU A 64 -13.41 13.57 -1.32
N PRO A 65 -14.72 13.75 -1.15
CA PRO A 65 -15.56 12.77 -0.47
C PRO A 65 -15.44 11.39 -1.11
N ALA A 66 -15.15 10.37 -0.32
CA ALA A 66 -15.11 8.99 -0.80
C ALA A 66 -16.52 8.51 -1.15
N PRO A 67 -16.75 7.95 -2.35
CA PRO A 67 -17.99 7.30 -2.72
C PRO A 67 -18.37 6.21 -1.70
N ASP A 68 -19.56 6.29 -1.12
CA ASP A 68 -20.03 5.28 -0.16
C ASP A 68 -20.37 3.98 -0.88
N PHE A 69 -20.03 2.86 -0.27
CA PHE A 69 -20.39 1.54 -0.78
C PHE A 69 -20.92 0.62 0.32
N THR A 70 -21.62 -0.42 -0.08
CA THR A 70 -21.95 -1.56 0.76
C THR A 70 -21.60 -2.81 -0.01
N LEU A 71 -20.59 -3.54 0.43
CA LEU A 71 -20.13 -4.78 -0.19
C LEU A 71 -20.29 -5.94 0.78
N LEU A 72 -20.25 -7.15 0.25
CA LEU A 72 -20.22 -8.37 1.06
C LEU A 72 -18.77 -8.79 1.30
N ASP A 73 -18.48 -9.20 2.54
CA ASP A 73 -17.25 -9.88 2.88
C ASP A 73 -17.25 -11.36 2.48
N ILE A 74 -16.18 -12.09 2.82
CA ILE A 74 -16.02 -13.50 2.49
C ILE A 74 -17.02 -14.40 3.24
N GLU A 75 -17.61 -13.92 4.34
CA GLU A 75 -18.66 -14.58 5.13
C GLU A 75 -20.07 -14.13 4.72
N LYS A 76 -20.16 -13.27 3.69
CA LYS A 76 -21.41 -12.65 3.20
C LYS A 76 -22.06 -11.66 4.17
N ASN A 77 -21.32 -11.12 5.12
CA ASN A 77 -21.75 -10.00 5.92
C ASN A 77 -21.63 -8.70 5.12
N LYS A 78 -22.49 -7.74 5.43
CA LYS A 78 -22.46 -6.42 4.77
C LYS A 78 -21.49 -5.50 5.48
N VAL A 79 -20.49 -5.03 4.74
CA VAL A 79 -19.56 -3.98 5.17
C VAL A 79 -19.90 -2.69 4.43
N LYS A 80 -20.15 -1.61 5.18
CA LYS A 80 -20.50 -0.31 4.64
C LYS A 80 -19.46 0.71 5.01
N LEU A 81 -18.86 1.38 4.02
CA LEU A 81 -17.79 2.37 4.23
C LEU A 81 -18.19 3.49 5.20
N SER A 82 -19.40 4.05 5.06
CA SER A 82 -19.85 5.14 5.95
C SER A 82 -20.01 4.75 7.42
N LYS A 83 -19.96 3.45 7.76
CA LYS A 83 -19.91 2.97 9.15
C LYS A 83 -18.51 2.98 9.75
N LEU A 84 -17.50 3.20 8.94
CA LEU A 84 -16.09 3.27 9.34
C LEU A 84 -15.61 4.72 9.58
N LYS A 85 -16.50 5.70 9.52
CA LYS A 85 -16.19 7.09 9.88
C LYS A 85 -15.56 7.19 11.26
N GLY A 86 -14.55 8.01 11.41
CA GLY A 86 -13.70 8.10 12.59
C GLY A 86 -12.44 7.25 12.50
N LYS A 87 -12.35 6.36 11.50
CA LYS A 87 -11.15 5.58 11.21
C LYS A 87 -10.49 6.04 9.91
N THR A 88 -9.18 5.90 9.82
CA THR A 88 -8.47 5.93 8.54
C THR A 88 -8.68 4.59 7.84
N VAL A 89 -9.18 4.60 6.60
CA VAL A 89 -9.45 3.37 5.84
C VAL A 89 -8.45 3.23 4.69
N VAL A 90 -7.86 2.05 4.59
CA VAL A 90 -7.01 1.64 3.46
C VAL A 90 -7.81 0.66 2.60
N LEU A 91 -8.12 1.02 1.37
CA LEU A 91 -8.70 0.11 0.38
C LEU A 91 -7.58 -0.41 -0.52
N ASP A 92 -7.41 -1.73 -0.64
CA ASP A 92 -6.47 -2.38 -1.55
C ASP A 92 -7.25 -3.09 -2.67
N PHE A 93 -7.28 -2.51 -3.86
CA PHE A 93 -7.98 -3.06 -5.02
C PHE A 93 -7.12 -4.14 -5.69
N TRP A 94 -7.67 -5.33 -5.82
CA TRP A 94 -6.96 -6.50 -6.34
C TRP A 94 -7.86 -7.49 -7.08
N ALA A 95 -7.24 -8.49 -7.74
CA ALA A 95 -7.95 -9.61 -8.36
C ALA A 95 -7.18 -10.94 -8.18
N ASN A 96 -7.89 -12.07 -8.25
CA ASN A 96 -7.30 -13.39 -8.13
C ASN A 96 -6.24 -13.70 -9.21
N TRP A 97 -6.36 -13.12 -10.39
CA TRP A 97 -5.40 -13.25 -11.49
C TRP A 97 -4.22 -12.28 -11.42
N CYS A 98 -4.27 -11.26 -10.53
CA CYS A 98 -3.30 -10.18 -10.48
C CYS A 98 -1.99 -10.60 -9.78
N GLY A 99 -0.97 -10.93 -10.55
CA GLY A 99 0.36 -11.31 -10.04
C GLY A 99 1.01 -10.23 -9.17
N PRO A 100 1.11 -8.96 -9.63
CA PRO A 100 1.67 -7.87 -8.81
C PRO A 100 0.92 -7.61 -7.52
N CYS A 101 -0.43 -7.81 -7.50
CA CYS A 101 -1.21 -7.69 -6.29
C CYS A 101 -0.78 -8.74 -5.25
N LYS A 102 -0.70 -10.01 -5.67
CA LYS A 102 -0.25 -11.11 -4.82
C LYS A 102 1.19 -10.93 -4.34
N ALA A 103 2.07 -10.34 -5.16
CA ALA A 103 3.44 -10.01 -4.78
C ALA A 103 3.52 -8.94 -3.67
N SER A 104 2.49 -8.08 -3.50
CA SER A 104 2.40 -7.10 -2.43
C SER A 104 1.88 -7.67 -1.10
N PHE A 105 1.24 -8.83 -1.11
CA PHE A 105 0.53 -9.39 0.05
C PHE A 105 1.43 -9.73 1.25
N PRO A 106 2.67 -10.24 1.09
CA PRO A 106 3.56 -10.41 2.25
C PRO A 106 3.92 -9.10 2.95
N GLY A 107 3.92 -7.98 2.22
CA GLY A 107 4.07 -6.65 2.80
C GLY A 107 2.80 -6.18 3.49
N MET A 108 1.63 -6.43 2.89
CA MET A 108 0.34 -6.09 3.49
C MET A 108 0.06 -6.88 4.77
N GLU A 109 0.44 -8.15 4.82
CA GLU A 109 0.38 -8.97 6.03
C GLU A 109 1.18 -8.34 7.19
N LYS A 110 2.44 -7.96 6.94
CA LYS A 110 3.28 -7.26 7.93
C LYS A 110 2.69 -5.92 8.33
N PHE A 111 2.09 -5.22 7.39
CA PHE A 111 1.44 -3.94 7.64
C PHE A 111 0.21 -4.13 8.55
N ILE A 112 -0.65 -5.11 8.27
CA ILE A 112 -1.81 -5.46 9.11
C ILE A 112 -1.34 -5.85 10.52
N GLU A 113 -0.34 -6.73 10.64
CA GLU A 113 0.18 -7.16 11.93
C GLU A 113 0.69 -5.97 12.77
N LYS A 114 1.32 -4.98 12.13
CA LYS A 114 1.78 -3.76 12.81
C LYS A 114 0.63 -2.93 13.37
N TYR A 115 -0.49 -2.88 12.66
CA TYR A 115 -1.65 -2.05 13.02
C TYR A 115 -2.80 -2.81 13.67
N LYS A 116 -2.67 -4.12 13.92
CA LYS A 116 -3.75 -4.98 14.44
C LYS A 116 -4.36 -4.54 15.78
N THR A 117 -3.63 -3.75 16.58
CA THR A 117 -4.11 -3.20 17.85
C THR A 117 -4.55 -1.74 17.75
N ASN A 118 -4.55 -1.16 16.57
CA ASN A 118 -4.94 0.23 16.35
C ASN A 118 -6.34 0.30 15.76
N ASP A 119 -7.33 0.44 16.61
CA ASP A 119 -8.75 0.50 16.22
C ASP A 119 -9.12 1.70 15.34
N ASN A 120 -8.20 2.66 15.17
CA ASN A 120 -8.41 3.85 14.31
C ASN A 120 -8.02 3.62 12.85
N ILE A 121 -7.54 2.43 12.50
CA ILE A 121 -7.16 2.08 11.13
C ILE A 121 -7.94 0.84 10.71
N GLU A 122 -8.53 0.88 9.50
CA GLU A 122 -9.21 -0.24 8.88
C GLU A 122 -8.57 -0.57 7.55
N ILE A 123 -8.34 -1.84 7.24
CA ILE A 123 -7.69 -2.28 6.01
C ILE A 123 -8.59 -3.27 5.30
N LEU A 124 -9.09 -2.90 4.12
CA LEU A 124 -10.06 -3.67 3.35
C LEU A 124 -9.48 -3.99 1.97
N PHE A 125 -9.59 -5.25 1.56
CA PHE A 125 -9.19 -5.71 0.24
C PHE A 125 -10.39 -5.80 -0.67
N ILE A 126 -10.43 -4.97 -1.73
CA ILE A 126 -11.54 -4.93 -2.67
C ILE A 126 -11.22 -5.83 -3.86
N ASN A 127 -11.84 -7.02 -3.91
CA ASN A 127 -11.71 -7.92 -5.04
C ASN A 127 -12.56 -7.40 -6.21
N THR A 128 -11.90 -7.02 -7.31
CA THR A 128 -12.49 -6.37 -8.49
C THR A 128 -11.86 -6.88 -9.79
N PHE A 129 -12.34 -6.44 -10.95
CA PHE A 129 -11.82 -6.79 -12.29
C PHE A 129 -11.71 -8.29 -12.57
N GLU A 130 -12.58 -9.07 -11.98
CA GLU A 130 -12.66 -10.52 -12.18
C GLU A 130 -13.52 -10.87 -13.41
N ASN A 131 -13.19 -12.00 -14.03
CA ASN A 131 -13.99 -12.53 -15.14
C ASN A 131 -14.96 -13.63 -14.70
N GLU A 132 -14.76 -14.16 -13.50
CA GLU A 132 -15.54 -15.25 -12.93
C GLU A 132 -16.85 -14.76 -12.31
N LYS A 133 -17.79 -15.69 -12.15
CA LYS A 133 -19.02 -15.45 -11.39
C LYS A 133 -18.71 -15.24 -9.91
N MET A 134 -19.60 -14.58 -9.21
CA MET A 134 -19.42 -14.22 -7.80
C MET A 134 -19.06 -15.43 -6.91
N GLU A 135 -19.77 -16.56 -7.07
CA GLU A 135 -19.52 -17.76 -6.29
C GLU A 135 -18.11 -18.30 -6.47
N GLU A 136 -17.62 -18.33 -7.70
CA GLU A 136 -16.29 -18.79 -8.03
C GLU A 136 -15.21 -17.82 -7.51
N ARG A 137 -15.49 -16.52 -7.53
CA ARG A 137 -14.60 -15.49 -6.93
C ARG A 137 -14.46 -15.72 -5.42
N TYR A 138 -15.58 -15.96 -4.71
CA TYR A 138 -15.57 -16.29 -3.27
C TYR A 138 -14.71 -17.51 -2.99
N GLU A 139 -14.94 -18.61 -3.70
CA GLU A 139 -14.21 -19.87 -3.50
C GLU A 139 -12.69 -19.67 -3.74
N LYS A 140 -12.31 -19.04 -4.86
CA LYS A 140 -10.91 -18.78 -5.21
C LYS A 140 -10.23 -17.89 -4.17
N SER A 141 -10.89 -16.80 -3.75
CA SER A 141 -10.34 -15.89 -2.75
C SER A 141 -10.18 -16.58 -1.40
N LEU A 142 -11.21 -17.31 -0.94
CA LEU A 142 -11.16 -18.07 0.31
C LEU A 142 -10.05 -19.13 0.31
N GLN A 143 -9.93 -19.88 -0.78
CA GLN A 143 -8.88 -20.88 -0.94
C GLN A 143 -7.49 -20.21 -0.88
N PHE A 144 -7.30 -19.13 -1.62
CA PHE A 144 -6.03 -18.40 -1.66
C PHE A 144 -5.64 -17.84 -0.28
N LEU A 145 -6.58 -17.26 0.46
CA LEU A 145 -6.33 -16.74 1.82
C LEU A 145 -5.92 -17.87 2.77
N LYS A 146 -6.61 -19.00 2.73
CA LYS A 146 -6.32 -20.17 3.58
C LYS A 146 -4.97 -20.81 3.27
N GLU A 147 -4.64 -20.96 1.99
CA GLU A 147 -3.35 -21.57 1.56
C GLU A 147 -2.14 -20.73 1.97
N ASN A 148 -2.31 -19.41 2.16
CA ASN A 148 -1.23 -18.49 2.51
C ASN A 148 -1.34 -17.95 3.94
N ASP A 149 -2.35 -18.34 4.71
CA ASP A 149 -2.63 -17.88 6.08
C ASP A 149 -2.76 -16.34 6.20
N TYR A 150 -3.33 -15.70 5.17
CA TYR A 150 -3.52 -14.24 5.15
C TYR A 150 -4.75 -13.81 5.94
N PRO A 151 -4.59 -12.87 6.91
CA PRO A 151 -5.69 -12.36 7.74
C PRO A 151 -6.45 -11.20 7.07
N PHE A 152 -6.72 -11.31 5.76
CA PHE A 152 -7.26 -10.19 4.99
C PHE A 152 -8.78 -10.16 5.03
N GLU A 153 -9.35 -8.99 5.31
CA GLU A 153 -10.76 -8.73 5.13
C GLU A 153 -11.04 -8.38 3.65
N VAL A 154 -11.58 -9.36 2.94
CA VAL A 154 -11.86 -9.25 1.49
C VAL A 154 -13.31 -8.93 1.27
N LEU A 155 -13.57 -7.84 0.55
CA LEU A 155 -14.88 -7.41 0.09
C LEU A 155 -14.98 -7.62 -1.42
N PHE A 156 -16.16 -7.96 -1.90
CA PHE A 156 -16.38 -8.30 -3.31
C PHE A 156 -17.13 -7.19 -4.02
N ASP A 157 -16.44 -6.52 -4.94
CA ASP A 157 -17.02 -5.51 -5.82
C ASP A 157 -17.99 -6.14 -6.82
N GLU A 158 -19.09 -5.48 -7.10
CA GLU A 158 -20.16 -5.99 -7.95
C GLU A 158 -20.01 -5.49 -9.39
N ASN A 159 -20.23 -6.40 -10.35
CA ASN A 159 -20.32 -6.03 -11.75
C ASN A 159 -21.53 -5.13 -11.99
N ILE A 160 -21.35 -4.09 -12.79
CA ILE A 160 -22.45 -3.30 -13.31
C ILE A 160 -23.22 -4.15 -14.32
N GLN A 161 -24.55 -4.22 -14.19
CA GLN A 161 -25.38 -5.03 -15.08
C GLN A 161 -25.10 -4.71 -16.55
N ASN A 162 -24.93 -5.77 -17.36
CA ASN A 162 -24.61 -5.69 -18.79
C ASN A 162 -23.30 -4.98 -19.14
N SER A 163 -22.37 -4.83 -18.18
CA SER A 163 -21.03 -4.28 -18.38
C SER A 163 -19.97 -5.24 -17.83
N ARG A 164 -18.70 -4.98 -18.23
CA ARG A 164 -17.52 -5.57 -17.60
C ARG A 164 -16.97 -4.71 -16.47
N ASP A 165 -17.62 -3.57 -16.21
CA ASP A 165 -17.19 -2.62 -15.20
C ASP A 165 -17.65 -3.07 -13.81
N PHE A 166 -16.90 -2.67 -12.81
CA PHE A 166 -17.13 -2.93 -11.41
C PHE A 166 -17.52 -1.63 -10.70
N LYS A 167 -18.57 -1.70 -9.90
CA LYS A 167 -19.22 -0.49 -9.38
C LYS A 167 -18.30 0.36 -8.51
N VAL A 168 -17.65 -0.24 -7.53
CA VAL A 168 -16.78 0.51 -6.61
C VAL A 168 -15.51 0.95 -7.32
N ALA A 169 -14.89 0.08 -8.13
CA ALA A 169 -13.73 0.47 -8.93
C ALA A 169 -14.05 1.66 -9.84
N GLN A 170 -15.22 1.68 -10.49
CA GLN A 170 -15.65 2.80 -11.33
C GLN A 170 -15.86 4.08 -10.53
N ASP A 171 -16.58 4.00 -9.40
CA ASP A 171 -16.87 5.16 -8.55
C ASP A 171 -15.60 5.82 -8.00
N TYR A 172 -14.55 5.03 -7.74
CA TYR A 172 -13.23 5.48 -7.30
C TYR A 172 -12.27 5.82 -8.44
N GLY A 173 -12.69 5.71 -9.69
CA GLY A 173 -11.83 5.97 -10.86
C GLY A 173 -10.67 4.99 -10.99
N ILE A 174 -10.79 3.78 -10.43
CA ILE A 174 -9.74 2.75 -10.48
C ILE A 174 -9.74 2.12 -11.88
N SER A 175 -8.62 2.23 -12.58
CA SER A 175 -8.43 1.68 -13.94
C SER A 175 -7.32 0.62 -14.03
N ALA A 176 -6.57 0.43 -12.96
CA ALA A 176 -5.47 -0.55 -12.87
C ALA A 176 -5.33 -1.10 -11.45
N ILE A 177 -4.78 -2.29 -11.32
CA ILE A 177 -4.48 -2.95 -10.04
C ILE A 177 -3.03 -3.47 -10.00
N PRO A 178 -2.39 -3.54 -8.81
CA PRO A 178 -2.91 -3.11 -7.53
C PRO A 178 -3.06 -1.59 -7.42
N THR A 179 -4.11 -1.12 -6.75
CA THR A 179 -4.28 0.28 -6.38
C THR A 179 -4.71 0.37 -4.92
N LYS A 180 -4.06 1.25 -4.18
CA LYS A 180 -4.39 1.52 -2.79
C LYS A 180 -4.99 2.92 -2.66
N VAL A 181 -6.10 3.03 -1.92
CA VAL A 181 -6.77 4.30 -1.62
C VAL A 181 -6.74 4.51 -0.12
N ILE A 182 -6.32 5.71 0.31
CA ILE A 182 -6.33 6.10 1.72
C ILE A 182 -7.44 7.11 1.93
N ILE A 183 -8.34 6.79 2.85
CA ILE A 183 -9.49 7.60 3.24
C ILE A 183 -9.27 8.07 4.67
N ASP A 184 -9.47 9.37 4.91
CA ASP A 184 -9.32 9.98 6.24
C ASP A 184 -10.51 9.65 7.17
N PRO A 185 -10.43 9.97 8.49
CA PRO A 185 -11.51 9.74 9.44
C PRO A 185 -12.81 10.49 9.11
N GLU A 186 -12.74 11.57 8.38
CA GLU A 186 -13.89 12.36 7.91
C GLU A 186 -14.62 11.70 6.74
N GLY A 187 -13.95 10.74 6.06
CA GLY A 187 -14.47 9.99 4.92
C GLY A 187 -14.09 10.62 3.58
N ASN A 188 -12.97 11.34 3.49
CA ASN A 188 -12.46 11.88 2.23
C ASN A 188 -11.29 11.04 1.72
N ILE A 189 -11.19 10.86 0.40
CA ILE A 189 -10.02 10.31 -0.25
C ILE A 189 -8.87 11.29 -0.09
N ASN A 190 -7.78 10.85 0.52
CA ASN A 190 -6.56 11.62 0.67
C ASN A 190 -5.48 11.20 -0.32
N PHE A 191 -5.38 9.92 -0.64
CA PHE A 191 -4.36 9.41 -1.57
C PHE A 191 -4.89 8.26 -2.41
N ILE A 192 -4.44 8.21 -3.67
CA ILE A 192 -4.62 7.07 -4.58
C ILE A 192 -3.24 6.67 -5.10
N LYS A 193 -2.80 5.45 -4.78
CA LYS A 193 -1.51 4.91 -5.19
C LYS A 193 -1.67 3.74 -6.11
N VAL A 194 -1.30 3.90 -7.36
CA VAL A 194 -1.35 2.85 -8.39
C VAL A 194 -0.02 2.11 -8.47
N GLY A 195 -0.09 0.78 -8.58
CA GLY A 195 1.05 -0.09 -8.80
C GLY A 195 1.73 -0.57 -7.51
N PHE A 196 2.74 -1.41 -7.72
CA PHE A 196 3.56 -2.02 -6.68
C PHE A 196 5.02 -2.09 -7.12
N THR A 197 5.94 -1.71 -6.25
CA THR A 197 7.38 -1.75 -6.52
C THR A 197 8.05 -2.87 -5.70
N ASN A 198 7.98 -2.77 -4.38
CA ASN A 198 8.44 -3.79 -3.43
C ASN A 198 7.77 -3.56 -2.06
N ASN A 199 7.83 -4.59 -1.20
CA ASN A 199 7.11 -4.58 0.07
C ASN A 199 7.60 -3.53 1.07
N GLU A 200 8.92 -3.29 1.17
CA GLU A 200 9.48 -2.29 2.10
C GLU A 200 9.03 -0.88 1.73
N GLN A 201 9.18 -0.52 0.45
CA GLN A 201 8.77 0.80 -0.03
C GLN A 201 7.27 1.02 0.11
N MET A 202 6.46 0.01 -0.21
CA MET A 202 5.01 0.07 -0.07
C MET A 202 4.60 0.32 1.39
N ILE A 203 5.19 -0.37 2.35
CA ILE A 203 4.91 -0.18 3.77
C ILE A 203 5.27 1.25 4.20
N ASP A 204 6.48 1.71 3.87
CA ASP A 204 6.94 3.07 4.19
C ASP A 204 5.99 4.14 3.60
N GLU A 205 5.57 3.97 2.34
CA GLU A 205 4.66 4.91 1.66
C GLU A 205 3.27 4.92 2.31
N LEU A 206 2.70 3.74 2.62
CA LEU A 206 1.41 3.64 3.29
C LEU A 206 1.44 4.29 4.68
N GLU A 207 2.50 4.06 5.47
CA GLU A 207 2.65 4.67 6.79
C GLU A 207 2.65 6.19 6.72
N MET A 208 3.41 6.76 5.77
CA MET A 208 3.45 8.22 5.59
C MET A 208 2.11 8.79 5.10
N MET A 209 1.41 8.08 4.20
CA MET A 209 0.10 8.51 3.73
C MET A 209 -0.95 8.47 4.84
N ILE A 210 -0.94 7.44 5.69
CA ILE A 210 -1.84 7.33 6.85
C ILE A 210 -1.54 8.45 7.86
N GLU A 211 -0.26 8.68 8.19
CA GLU A 211 0.14 9.77 9.09
C GLU A 211 -0.38 11.13 8.61
N LEU A 212 -0.32 11.39 7.30
CA LEU A 212 -0.84 12.61 6.68
C LEU A 212 -2.38 12.65 6.61
N ALA A 213 -3.06 11.51 6.51
CA ALA A 213 -4.50 11.41 6.47
C ALA A 213 -5.14 11.62 7.86
N GLN A 214 -4.37 11.47 8.93
CA GLN A 214 -4.80 11.69 10.32
C GLN A 214 -4.55 13.11 10.84
N GLN A 215 -3.98 14.00 10.02
CA GLN A 215 -3.72 15.41 10.30
C GLN A 215 -4.83 16.30 9.76
#